data_7bc5233f3286b5691e3fba48813ee85b
#
_entry.id   7bc5233f3286b5691e3fba48813ee85b
#
_cell.length_a   1.000
_cell.length_b   1.000
_cell.length_c   1.000
_cell.angle_alpha   90.00
_cell.angle_beta   90.00
_cell.angle_gamma   90.00
#
_symmetry.space_group_name_H-M   'P 1'
#
loop_
_entity.id
_entity.type
_entity.pdbx_description
1 polymer ?
#
loop_
_entity_poly.entity_id
_entity_poly.type
_entity_poly.pdbx_seq_one_letter_code
_entity_poly.pdbx_strand_id
1 'polypeptide(L)'
;MGRALAKYPRESFYLADKFPGYDLANMDKVEEIFEAQLQKCGVKYFDFYLFHNVCEMNIDAYLDEAHGIFAYLKAQRDKGRIRHLGFSAHGSRAVMERFLNAYGKDMEFCQIQLNYLDWDFQDAKGKVELLKAWGIPVWVMEPLRGGKLASLAPADEQKLRALRPDEDVAAWAFRFLQSLPEVKVVLSGMSNLEQLEKNLATFSEDKPLRGEE
;
A
#
# COMPACT_ATOMS: atom_id res chain seq x y z
N MET A 1 3.72 16.99 5.67
CA MET A 1 2.65 16.30 6.41
C MET A 1 2.56 16.79 7.86
N GLY A 2 3.58 16.70 8.71
CA GLY A 2 3.53 17.10 10.13
C GLY A 2 2.94 18.48 10.39
N ARG A 3 3.40 19.53 9.66
CA ARG A 3 2.83 20.88 9.80
C ARG A 3 1.33 20.98 9.47
N ALA A 4 0.85 20.20 8.51
CA ALA A 4 -0.58 20.21 8.12
C ALA A 4 -1.44 19.49 9.17
N LEU A 5 -0.93 18.42 9.76
CA LEU A 5 -1.65 17.61 10.74
C LEU A 5 -1.56 18.15 12.18
N ALA A 6 -0.57 19.00 12.48
CA ALA A 6 -0.34 19.53 13.84
C ALA A 6 -1.54 20.28 14.47
N LYS A 7 -2.49 20.75 13.65
CA LYS A 7 -3.72 21.43 14.08
C LYS A 7 -4.86 20.48 14.44
N TYR A 8 -4.71 19.18 14.21
CA TYR A 8 -5.72 18.18 14.51
C TYR A 8 -5.28 17.29 15.68
N PRO A 9 -6.21 16.82 16.52
CA PRO A 9 -5.90 15.83 17.54
C PRO A 9 -5.24 14.59 16.91
N ARG A 10 -4.17 14.05 17.55
CA ARG A 10 -3.41 12.91 16.99
C ARG A 10 -4.29 11.69 16.73
N GLU A 11 -5.30 11.49 17.53
CA GLU A 11 -6.23 10.36 17.47
C GLU A 11 -7.30 10.50 16.39
N SER A 12 -7.38 11.66 15.71
CA SER A 12 -8.37 11.92 14.67
C SER A 12 -7.95 11.45 13.29
N PHE A 13 -6.73 10.95 13.13
CA PHE A 13 -6.22 10.45 11.86
C PHE A 13 -5.26 9.28 12.05
N TYR A 14 -5.18 8.43 11.04
CA TYR A 14 -4.15 7.39 10.93
C TYR A 14 -2.94 7.93 10.18
N LEU A 15 -1.74 7.61 10.67
CA LEU A 15 -0.49 8.01 10.07
C LEU A 15 0.36 6.79 9.75
N ALA A 16 0.74 6.67 8.48
CA ALA A 16 1.63 5.63 8.00
C ALA A 16 2.96 6.24 7.53
N ASP A 17 4.07 5.56 7.82
CA ASP A 17 5.39 5.88 7.26
C ASP A 17 6.16 4.59 6.95
N LYS A 18 7.31 4.71 6.30
CA LYS A 18 8.08 3.56 5.82
C LYS A 18 9.56 3.77 6.06
N PHE A 19 10.25 2.68 6.38
CA PHE A 19 11.72 2.66 6.38
C PHE A 19 12.23 2.68 4.93
N PRO A 20 13.03 3.66 4.51
CA PRO A 20 13.43 3.87 3.12
C PRO A 20 14.54 2.91 2.66
N GLY A 21 14.34 1.60 2.76
CA GLY A 21 15.27 0.56 2.36
C GLY A 21 15.40 0.34 0.85
N TYR A 22 14.78 1.20 0.04
CA TYR A 22 15.07 1.30 -1.39
C TYR A 22 16.45 1.91 -1.67
N ASP A 23 17.02 2.62 -0.69
CA ASP A 23 18.40 3.09 -0.70
C ASP A 23 19.21 2.28 0.32
N LEU A 24 20.13 1.47 -0.17
CA LEU A 24 20.96 0.59 0.66
C LEU A 24 21.84 1.35 1.64
N ALA A 25 22.15 2.62 1.39
CA ALA A 25 22.90 3.48 2.32
C ALA A 25 22.14 3.77 3.63
N ASN A 26 20.88 3.43 3.71
CA ASN A 26 20.04 3.59 4.89
C ASN A 26 20.03 2.36 5.81
N MET A 27 20.50 1.20 5.36
CA MET A 27 20.29 -0.07 6.07
C MET A 27 20.83 -0.06 7.51
N ASP A 28 21.96 0.60 7.77
CA ASP A 28 22.55 0.73 9.11
C ASP A 28 21.99 1.89 9.94
N LYS A 29 20.95 2.60 9.45
CA LYS A 29 20.45 3.84 10.06
C LYS A 29 18.98 3.75 10.49
N VAL A 30 18.48 2.57 10.76
CA VAL A 30 17.05 2.36 11.04
C VAL A 30 16.56 3.20 12.22
N GLU A 31 17.32 3.27 13.30
CA GLU A 31 17.00 4.07 14.49
C GLU A 31 17.00 5.57 14.18
N GLU A 32 18.09 6.09 13.58
CA GLU A 32 18.20 7.50 13.23
C GLU A 32 17.04 7.95 12.33
N ILE A 33 16.72 7.15 11.31
CA ILE A 33 15.66 7.45 10.35
C ILE A 33 14.28 7.45 11.04
N PHE A 34 13.99 6.43 11.84
CA PHE A 34 12.72 6.31 12.54
C PHE A 34 12.48 7.49 13.50
N GLU A 35 13.49 7.86 14.30
CA GLU A 35 13.40 9.01 15.19
C GLU A 35 13.23 10.33 14.44
N ALA A 36 13.98 10.51 13.34
CA ALA A 36 13.83 11.69 12.49
C ALA A 36 12.45 11.79 11.84
N GLN A 37 11.83 10.68 11.45
CA GLN A 37 10.48 10.65 10.89
C GLN A 37 9.43 11.04 11.93
N LEU A 38 9.50 10.51 13.15
CA LEU A 38 8.63 10.91 14.27
C LEU A 38 8.74 12.41 14.55
N GLN A 39 9.97 12.92 14.61
CA GLN A 39 10.23 14.36 14.82
C GLN A 39 9.66 15.22 13.70
N LYS A 40 9.90 14.86 12.43
CA LYS A 40 9.39 15.59 11.25
C LYS A 40 7.86 15.59 11.19
N CYS A 41 7.23 14.51 11.61
CA CYS A 41 5.77 14.39 11.69
C CYS A 41 5.19 15.07 12.94
N GLY A 42 5.99 15.32 13.98
CA GLY A 42 5.55 15.90 15.24
C GLY A 42 4.70 14.94 16.07
N VAL A 43 4.98 13.62 15.97
CA VAL A 43 4.19 12.58 16.62
C VAL A 43 5.07 11.67 17.48
N LYS A 44 4.45 10.90 18.39
CA LYS A 44 5.14 9.95 19.26
C LYS A 44 5.06 8.51 18.75
N TYR A 45 4.16 8.23 17.81
CA TYR A 45 3.95 6.91 17.22
C TYR A 45 3.39 7.01 15.80
N PHE A 46 3.61 5.96 15.02
CA PHE A 46 2.92 5.70 13.76
C PHE A 46 1.83 4.65 13.98
N ASP A 47 0.67 4.82 13.33
CA ASP A 47 -0.35 3.77 13.33
C ASP A 47 0.10 2.59 12.47
N PHE A 48 0.74 2.89 11.33
CA PHE A 48 1.25 1.89 10.40
C PHE A 48 2.69 2.21 10.03
N TYR A 49 3.54 1.20 10.05
CA TYR A 49 4.92 1.37 9.60
C TYR A 49 5.34 0.19 8.72
N LEU A 50 6.07 0.45 7.63
CA LEU A 50 6.37 -0.55 6.63
C LEU A 50 7.88 -0.66 6.36
N PHE A 51 8.33 -1.89 6.10
CA PHE A 51 9.52 -2.11 5.30
C PHE A 51 9.22 -1.63 3.88
N HIS A 52 9.98 -0.67 3.36
CA HIS A 52 9.68 -0.04 2.08
C HIS A 52 10.31 -0.78 0.91
N ASN A 53 9.48 -1.07 -0.12
CA ASN A 53 9.96 -1.50 -1.42
C ASN A 53 10.76 -2.82 -1.39
N VAL A 54 10.26 -3.84 -0.70
CA VAL A 54 10.88 -5.17 -0.73
C VAL A 54 10.96 -5.65 -2.18
N CYS A 55 12.18 -5.80 -2.70
CA CYS A 55 12.46 -6.16 -4.09
C CYS A 55 13.82 -6.87 -4.21
N GLU A 56 14.17 -7.28 -5.42
CA GLU A 56 15.42 -8.01 -5.74
C GLU A 56 16.67 -7.26 -5.29
N MET A 57 16.63 -5.92 -5.32
CA MET A 57 17.81 -5.09 -5.00
C MET A 57 18.14 -5.03 -3.51
N ASN A 58 17.14 -5.25 -2.63
CA ASN A 58 17.30 -5.00 -1.20
C ASN A 58 16.91 -6.17 -0.28
N ILE A 59 16.38 -7.25 -0.84
CA ILE A 59 15.92 -8.38 -0.03
C ILE A 59 17.05 -8.98 0.82
N ASP A 60 18.26 -9.11 0.28
CA ASP A 60 19.38 -9.66 1.00
C ASP A 60 19.78 -8.76 2.19
N ALA A 61 19.78 -7.44 2.00
CA ALA A 61 20.05 -6.49 3.07
C ALA A 61 18.93 -6.46 4.13
N TYR A 62 17.66 -6.60 3.74
CA TYR A 62 16.57 -6.73 4.71
C TYR A 62 16.65 -8.01 5.54
N LEU A 63 17.19 -9.09 4.98
CA LEU A 63 17.35 -10.38 5.65
C LEU A 63 18.66 -10.49 6.43
N ASP A 64 19.60 -9.56 6.24
CA ASP A 64 20.85 -9.53 7.00
C ASP A 64 20.58 -8.98 8.41
N GLU A 65 20.68 -9.86 9.39
CA GLU A 65 20.49 -9.51 10.81
C GLU A 65 21.52 -8.49 11.33
N ALA A 66 22.67 -8.34 10.66
CA ALA A 66 23.68 -7.37 11.04
C ALA A 66 23.18 -5.91 10.96
N HIS A 67 22.25 -5.61 10.04
CA HIS A 67 21.61 -4.29 9.97
C HIS A 67 20.58 -4.04 11.09
N GLY A 68 20.07 -5.08 11.75
CA GLY A 68 19.15 -4.98 12.88
C GLY A 68 17.79 -4.38 12.59
N ILE A 69 17.39 -4.21 11.30
CA ILE A 69 16.17 -3.49 10.90
C ILE A 69 14.92 -4.16 11.47
N PHE A 70 14.79 -5.47 11.26
CA PHE A 70 13.63 -6.20 11.76
C PHE A 70 13.55 -6.16 13.29
N ALA A 71 14.67 -6.42 13.98
CA ALA A 71 14.74 -6.42 15.43
C ALA A 71 14.35 -5.04 16.00
N TYR A 72 14.85 -3.96 15.38
CA TYR A 72 14.54 -2.61 15.81
C TYR A 72 13.05 -2.28 15.60
N LEU A 73 12.49 -2.49 14.40
CA LEU A 73 11.09 -2.16 14.10
C LEU A 73 10.10 -2.99 14.92
N LYS A 74 10.41 -4.28 15.13
CA LYS A 74 9.63 -5.13 16.04
C LYS A 74 9.65 -4.58 17.48
N ALA A 75 10.81 -4.19 17.98
CA ALA A 75 10.93 -3.59 19.30
C ALA A 75 10.15 -2.26 19.41
N GLN A 76 10.07 -1.45 18.34
CA GLN A 76 9.24 -0.24 18.35
C GLN A 76 7.74 -0.57 18.36
N ARG A 77 7.31 -1.65 17.69
CA ARG A 77 5.94 -2.16 17.79
C ARG A 77 5.64 -2.60 19.22
N ASP A 78 6.50 -3.41 19.82
CA ASP A 78 6.31 -3.92 21.18
C ASP A 78 6.24 -2.78 22.24
N LYS A 79 6.92 -1.64 21.97
CA LYS A 79 6.85 -0.40 22.76
C LYS A 79 5.63 0.49 22.44
N GLY A 80 4.79 0.10 21.48
CA GLY A 80 3.62 0.89 21.05
C GLY A 80 3.95 2.14 20.23
N ARG A 81 5.18 2.28 19.75
CA ARG A 81 5.59 3.38 18.85
C ARG A 81 5.29 3.08 17.37
N ILE A 82 5.05 1.83 17.04
CA ILE A 82 4.41 1.33 15.83
C ILE A 82 3.20 0.54 16.30
N ARG A 83 2.00 0.84 15.81
CA ARG A 83 0.80 0.07 16.16
C ARG A 83 0.67 -1.18 15.31
N HIS A 84 0.90 -1.03 14.00
CA HIS A 84 0.81 -2.11 13.02
C HIS A 84 2.06 -2.11 12.13
N LEU A 85 2.77 -3.23 12.08
CA LEU A 85 3.97 -3.41 11.28
C LEU A 85 3.62 -4.19 10.00
N GLY A 86 4.07 -3.69 8.87
CA GLY A 86 3.86 -4.31 7.56
C GLY A 86 5.03 -4.09 6.62
N PHE A 87 4.81 -4.38 5.35
CA PHE A 87 5.81 -4.15 4.30
C PHE A 87 5.15 -3.71 3.00
N SER A 88 5.91 -3.05 2.14
CA SER A 88 5.51 -2.84 0.76
C SER A 88 6.44 -3.58 -0.18
N ALA A 89 5.89 -4.17 -1.24
CA ALA A 89 6.65 -4.98 -2.18
C ALA A 89 6.45 -4.52 -3.62
N HIS A 90 7.58 -4.35 -4.32
CA HIS A 90 7.65 -4.16 -5.77
C HIS A 90 8.34 -5.35 -6.47
N GLY A 91 9.00 -6.22 -5.71
CA GLY A 91 9.68 -7.41 -6.21
C GLY A 91 8.73 -8.49 -6.74
N SER A 92 9.32 -9.53 -7.29
CA SER A 92 8.62 -10.74 -7.71
C SER A 92 7.98 -11.49 -6.54
N ARG A 93 7.07 -12.41 -6.85
CA ARG A 93 6.48 -13.30 -5.84
C ARG A 93 7.55 -14.08 -5.06
N ALA A 94 8.60 -14.55 -5.74
CA ALA A 94 9.70 -15.26 -5.09
C ALA A 94 10.44 -14.42 -4.04
N VAL A 95 10.64 -13.11 -4.31
CA VAL A 95 11.21 -12.18 -3.32
C VAL A 95 10.27 -11.98 -2.15
N MET A 96 8.96 -11.84 -2.40
CA MET A 96 7.97 -11.74 -1.34
C MET A 96 7.93 -13.00 -0.46
N GLU A 97 8.02 -14.19 -1.07
CA GLU A 97 8.10 -15.46 -0.34
C GLU A 97 9.33 -15.52 0.57
N ARG A 98 10.50 -15.06 0.11
CA ARG A 98 11.72 -14.98 0.95
C ARG A 98 11.49 -14.08 2.16
N PHE A 99 10.91 -12.90 1.97
CA PHE A 99 10.62 -11.98 3.07
C PHE A 99 9.59 -12.56 4.04
N LEU A 100 8.52 -13.14 3.52
CA LEU A 100 7.46 -13.75 4.32
C LEU A 100 7.95 -14.97 5.12
N ASN A 101 8.79 -15.80 4.54
CA ASN A 101 9.37 -16.94 5.25
C ASN A 101 10.23 -16.52 6.45
N ALA A 102 10.89 -15.35 6.36
CA ALA A 102 11.69 -14.81 7.47
C ALA A 102 10.82 -14.07 8.51
N TYR A 103 9.93 -13.18 8.06
CA TYR A 103 9.28 -12.19 8.92
C TYR A 103 7.74 -12.18 8.83
N GLY A 104 7.13 -13.01 8.00
CA GLY A 104 5.68 -12.95 7.70
C GLY A 104 4.78 -13.11 8.92
N LYS A 105 5.21 -13.87 9.94
CA LYS A 105 4.45 -14.04 11.19
C LYS A 105 4.29 -12.74 12.01
N ASP A 106 5.15 -11.77 11.77
CA ASP A 106 5.15 -10.47 12.43
C ASP A 106 4.55 -9.37 11.55
N MET A 107 4.16 -9.68 10.29
CA MET A 107 3.57 -8.71 9.36
C MET A 107 2.05 -8.75 9.42
N GLU A 108 1.45 -7.57 9.61
CA GLU A 108 0.00 -7.43 9.76
C GLU A 108 -0.69 -6.98 8.47
N PHE A 109 0.05 -6.46 7.50
CA PHE A 109 -0.46 -6.05 6.19
C PHE A 109 0.68 -5.94 5.18
N CYS A 110 0.33 -5.99 3.89
CA CYS A 110 1.26 -5.77 2.79
C CYS A 110 0.70 -4.78 1.78
N GLN A 111 1.51 -3.82 1.38
CA GLN A 111 1.18 -2.87 0.32
C GLN A 111 1.82 -3.30 -0.99
N ILE A 112 0.98 -3.53 -2.02
CA ILE A 112 1.42 -3.91 -3.37
C ILE A 112 0.80 -3.01 -4.43
N GLN A 113 1.44 -2.91 -5.59
CA GLN A 113 0.86 -2.32 -6.78
C GLN A 113 -0.21 -3.27 -7.32
N LEU A 114 -1.46 -2.78 -7.39
CA LEU A 114 -2.60 -3.60 -7.77
C LEU A 114 -3.66 -2.76 -8.49
N ASN A 115 -3.99 -3.17 -9.69
CA ASN A 115 -5.09 -2.69 -10.52
C ASN A 115 -5.41 -3.76 -11.58
N TYR A 116 -6.46 -3.61 -12.35
CA TYR A 116 -6.88 -4.63 -13.32
C TYR A 116 -5.84 -4.85 -14.44
N LEU A 117 -5.02 -3.87 -14.79
CA LEU A 117 -3.95 -4.04 -15.78
C LEU A 117 -2.77 -4.84 -15.22
N ASP A 118 -2.36 -4.49 -13.98
CA ASP A 118 -1.23 -5.16 -13.32
C ASP A 118 -1.62 -6.53 -12.74
N TRP A 119 -2.91 -6.87 -12.75
CA TRP A 119 -3.43 -8.17 -12.31
C TRP A 119 -2.68 -9.33 -12.96
N ASP A 120 -2.52 -9.25 -14.29
CA ASP A 120 -1.73 -10.22 -15.04
C ASP A 120 -0.33 -9.68 -15.39
N PHE A 121 -0.20 -8.40 -15.75
CA PHE A 121 1.05 -7.81 -16.25
C PHE A 121 2.19 -7.85 -15.22
N GLN A 122 1.90 -7.66 -13.93
CA GLN A 122 2.90 -7.71 -12.84
C GLN A 122 2.69 -8.88 -11.89
N ASP A 123 1.95 -9.90 -12.30
CA ASP A 123 1.57 -11.04 -11.44
C ASP A 123 0.94 -10.57 -10.10
N ALA A 124 0.16 -9.48 -10.14
CA ALA A 124 -0.49 -8.99 -8.92
C ALA A 124 -1.46 -10.04 -8.36
N LYS A 125 -2.11 -10.83 -9.23
CA LYS A 125 -2.93 -11.99 -8.83
C LYS A 125 -2.15 -12.97 -7.97
N GLY A 126 -1.00 -13.43 -8.43
CA GLY A 126 -0.16 -14.38 -7.69
C GLY A 126 0.35 -13.80 -6.36
N LYS A 127 0.62 -12.49 -6.30
CA LYS A 127 0.99 -11.80 -5.04
C LYS A 127 -0.18 -11.74 -4.06
N VAL A 128 -1.40 -11.46 -4.54
CA VAL A 128 -2.62 -11.50 -3.70
C VAL A 128 -2.87 -12.91 -3.16
N GLU A 129 -2.77 -13.94 -4.01
CA GLU A 129 -2.92 -15.34 -3.60
C GLU A 129 -1.89 -15.74 -2.55
N LEU A 130 -0.63 -15.31 -2.70
CA LEU A 130 0.41 -15.53 -1.71
C LEU A 130 0.06 -14.87 -0.38
N LEU A 131 -0.33 -13.59 -0.37
CA LEU A 131 -0.70 -12.87 0.84
C LEU A 131 -1.93 -13.49 1.52
N LYS A 132 -2.92 -13.93 0.73
CA LYS A 132 -4.08 -14.68 1.22
C LYS A 132 -3.68 -15.96 1.95
N ALA A 133 -2.74 -16.72 1.40
CA ALA A 133 -2.24 -17.94 2.02
C ALA A 133 -1.55 -17.69 3.38
N TRP A 134 -0.96 -16.49 3.55
CA TRP A 134 -0.38 -16.02 4.82
C TRP A 134 -1.38 -15.34 5.75
N GLY A 135 -2.63 -15.12 5.32
CA GLY A 135 -3.64 -14.37 6.08
C GLY A 135 -3.33 -12.88 6.21
N ILE A 136 -2.51 -12.33 5.31
CA ILE A 136 -2.05 -10.93 5.34
C ILE A 136 -2.93 -10.09 4.40
N PRO A 137 -3.65 -9.08 4.92
CA PRO A 137 -4.49 -8.20 4.12
C PRO A 137 -3.66 -7.29 3.20
N VAL A 138 -4.28 -6.95 2.06
CA VAL A 138 -3.66 -6.16 1.00
C VAL A 138 -4.02 -4.68 1.15
N TRP A 139 -2.99 -3.84 1.10
CA TRP A 139 -3.09 -2.42 0.83
C TRP A 139 -2.68 -2.17 -0.62
N VAL A 140 -3.46 -1.36 -1.31
CA VAL A 140 -3.24 -1.10 -2.73
C VAL A 140 -2.51 0.22 -2.93
N MET A 141 -1.41 0.20 -3.68
CA MET A 141 -0.83 1.38 -4.30
C MET A 141 -1.01 1.32 -5.82
N GLU A 142 -0.94 2.47 -6.48
CA GLU A 142 -1.12 2.59 -7.93
C GLU A 142 -2.48 2.04 -8.45
N PRO A 143 -3.61 2.32 -7.77
CA PRO A 143 -4.91 1.82 -8.21
C PRO A 143 -5.28 2.31 -9.61
N LEU A 144 -4.81 3.49 -10.00
CA LEU A 144 -5.00 4.11 -11.31
C LEU A 144 -3.74 4.13 -12.17
N ARG A 145 -2.67 3.46 -11.73
CA ARG A 145 -1.38 3.34 -12.44
C ARG A 145 -0.85 4.69 -12.93
N GLY A 146 -0.64 5.63 -11.99
CA GLY A 146 -0.19 6.99 -12.29
C GLY A 146 -1.19 7.79 -13.14
N GLY A 147 -2.49 7.47 -13.05
CA GLY A 147 -3.56 8.12 -13.81
C GLY A 147 -3.86 7.50 -15.18
N LYS A 148 -3.08 6.49 -15.62
CA LYS A 148 -3.31 5.84 -16.93
C LYS A 148 -4.68 5.16 -17.03
N LEU A 149 -5.23 4.71 -15.91
CA LEU A 149 -6.53 4.05 -15.85
C LEU A 149 -7.69 5.02 -15.52
N ALA A 150 -7.41 6.31 -15.40
CA ALA A 150 -8.43 7.34 -15.20
C ALA A 150 -8.99 7.89 -16.53
N SER A 151 -8.37 7.55 -17.66
CA SER A 151 -8.79 7.93 -19.01
C SER A 151 -8.36 6.84 -19.98
N LEU A 152 -9.26 6.36 -20.78
CA LEU A 152 -9.05 5.29 -21.76
C LEU A 152 -9.29 5.82 -23.19
N ALA A 153 -9.02 4.99 -24.18
CA ALA A 153 -9.42 5.32 -25.55
C ALA A 153 -10.95 5.43 -25.66
N PRO A 154 -11.49 6.36 -26.46
CA PRO A 154 -12.94 6.60 -26.53
C PRO A 154 -13.79 5.35 -26.80
N ALA A 155 -13.27 4.42 -27.59
CA ALA A 155 -13.94 3.16 -27.89
C ALA A 155 -14.06 2.23 -26.66
N ASP A 156 -13.08 2.27 -25.77
CA ASP A 156 -13.08 1.47 -24.54
C ASP A 156 -13.93 2.16 -23.45
N GLU A 157 -13.87 3.49 -23.33
CA GLU A 157 -14.79 4.23 -22.46
C GLU A 157 -16.25 3.99 -22.83
N GLN A 158 -16.56 3.94 -24.13
CA GLN A 158 -17.91 3.67 -24.60
C GLN A 158 -18.42 2.28 -24.15
N LYS A 159 -17.55 1.26 -24.16
CA LYS A 159 -17.90 -0.08 -23.65
C LYS A 159 -18.23 -0.04 -22.16
N LEU A 160 -17.40 0.65 -21.37
CA LEU A 160 -17.63 0.80 -19.93
C LEU A 160 -18.95 1.54 -19.65
N ARG A 161 -19.21 2.64 -20.36
CA ARG A 161 -20.46 3.42 -20.24
C ARG A 161 -21.71 2.63 -20.67
N ALA A 162 -21.57 1.66 -21.58
CA ALA A 162 -22.69 0.80 -21.95
C ALA A 162 -23.12 -0.14 -20.82
N LEU A 163 -22.21 -0.50 -19.93
CA LEU A 163 -22.47 -1.36 -18.77
C LEU A 163 -22.91 -0.55 -17.55
N ARG A 164 -22.25 0.58 -17.27
CA ARG A 164 -22.58 1.49 -16.15
C ARG A 164 -22.51 2.95 -16.62
N PRO A 165 -23.61 3.51 -17.13
CA PRO A 165 -23.62 4.85 -17.76
C PRO A 165 -23.17 6.00 -16.86
N ASP A 166 -23.42 5.90 -15.57
CA ASP A 166 -23.16 6.95 -14.58
C ASP A 166 -21.80 6.79 -13.87
N GLU A 167 -21.05 5.71 -14.15
CA GLU A 167 -19.74 5.48 -13.53
C GLU A 167 -18.63 6.23 -14.29
N ASP A 168 -17.79 6.93 -13.55
CA ASP A 168 -16.56 7.53 -14.09
C ASP A 168 -15.55 6.43 -14.47
N VAL A 169 -14.74 6.66 -15.49
CA VAL A 169 -13.70 5.71 -15.92
C VAL A 169 -12.77 5.31 -14.76
N ALA A 170 -12.35 6.26 -13.94
CA ALA A 170 -11.54 5.97 -12.77
C ALA A 170 -12.25 5.06 -11.75
N ALA A 171 -13.56 5.17 -11.63
CA ALA A 171 -14.35 4.35 -10.71
C ALA A 171 -14.26 2.85 -11.03
N TRP A 172 -14.15 2.47 -12.30
CA TRP A 172 -14.01 1.08 -12.71
C TRP A 172 -12.78 0.40 -12.09
N ALA A 173 -11.64 1.09 -12.04
CA ALA A 173 -10.46 0.56 -11.38
C ALA A 173 -10.68 0.35 -9.88
N PHE A 174 -11.41 1.24 -9.22
CA PHE A 174 -11.76 1.08 -7.81
C PHE A 174 -12.79 -0.03 -7.59
N ARG A 175 -13.78 -0.18 -8.49
CA ARG A 175 -14.77 -1.26 -8.44
C ARG A 175 -14.12 -2.64 -8.61
N PHE A 176 -13.10 -2.74 -9.47
CA PHE A 176 -12.27 -3.94 -9.56
C PHE A 176 -11.64 -4.27 -8.20
N LEU A 177 -11.08 -3.29 -7.50
CA LEU A 177 -10.47 -3.50 -6.19
C LEU A 177 -11.51 -3.87 -5.12
N GLN A 178 -12.71 -3.34 -5.19
CA GLN A 178 -13.82 -3.73 -4.30
C GLN A 178 -14.27 -5.18 -4.51
N SER A 179 -14.01 -5.77 -5.68
CA SER A 179 -14.32 -7.18 -5.94
C SER A 179 -13.31 -8.17 -5.33
N LEU A 180 -12.22 -7.67 -4.74
CA LEU A 180 -11.16 -8.49 -4.12
C LEU A 180 -11.27 -8.43 -2.58
N PRO A 181 -11.75 -9.48 -1.93
CA PRO A 181 -11.99 -9.48 -0.48
C PRO A 181 -10.72 -9.33 0.37
N GLU A 182 -9.54 -9.62 -0.20
CA GLU A 182 -8.24 -9.44 0.42
C GLU A 182 -7.83 -7.97 0.56
N VAL A 183 -8.37 -7.10 -0.30
CA VAL A 183 -8.09 -5.65 -0.29
C VAL A 183 -8.82 -4.98 0.87
N LYS A 184 -8.07 -4.25 1.72
CA LYS A 184 -8.61 -3.54 2.87
C LYS A 184 -8.42 -2.03 2.80
N VAL A 185 -7.36 -1.58 2.12
CA VAL A 185 -7.07 -0.15 1.97
C VAL A 185 -6.64 0.12 0.53
N VAL A 186 -7.17 1.19 -0.04
CA VAL A 186 -6.77 1.68 -1.37
C VAL A 186 -6.18 3.07 -1.21
N LEU A 187 -4.90 3.22 -1.55
CA LEU A 187 -4.19 4.49 -1.52
C LEU A 187 -4.33 5.17 -2.87
N SER A 188 -4.82 6.39 -2.90
CA SER A 188 -4.96 7.18 -4.11
C SER A 188 -4.19 8.49 -4.02
N GLY A 189 -3.39 8.80 -5.04
CA GLY A 189 -2.65 10.04 -5.18
C GLY A 189 -3.51 11.10 -5.85
N MET A 190 -4.37 11.78 -5.10
CA MET A 190 -5.20 12.87 -5.60
C MET A 190 -4.42 14.18 -5.59
N SER A 191 -4.52 14.96 -6.67
CA SER A 191 -3.83 16.24 -6.83
C SER A 191 -4.76 17.45 -6.88
N ASN A 192 -6.07 17.24 -6.93
CA ASN A 192 -7.08 18.29 -6.90
C ASN A 192 -8.36 17.83 -6.17
N LEU A 193 -9.25 18.80 -5.87
CA LEU A 193 -10.46 18.56 -5.10
C LEU A 193 -11.46 17.69 -5.87
N GLU A 194 -11.58 17.84 -7.17
CA GLU A 194 -12.48 17.05 -8.01
C GLU A 194 -12.16 15.54 -7.93
N GLN A 195 -10.87 15.19 -7.99
CA GLN A 195 -10.44 13.79 -7.83
C GLN A 195 -10.79 13.26 -6.44
N LEU A 196 -10.62 14.06 -5.39
CA LEU A 196 -11.00 13.69 -4.04
C LEU A 196 -12.52 13.43 -3.93
N GLU A 197 -13.34 14.34 -4.43
CA GLU A 197 -14.81 14.22 -4.39
C GLU A 197 -15.30 12.99 -5.16
N LYS A 198 -14.78 12.75 -6.37
CA LYS A 198 -15.11 11.57 -7.19
C LYS A 198 -14.68 10.26 -6.49
N ASN A 199 -13.50 10.22 -5.91
CA ASN A 199 -13.03 9.04 -5.19
C ASN A 199 -13.87 8.77 -3.94
N LEU A 200 -14.20 9.81 -3.17
CA LEU A 200 -15.10 9.68 -2.01
C LEU A 200 -16.47 9.18 -2.43
N ALA A 201 -17.06 9.73 -3.50
CA ALA A 201 -18.33 9.26 -4.04
C ALA A 201 -18.26 7.77 -4.44
N THR A 202 -17.17 7.35 -5.11
CA THR A 202 -16.97 5.96 -5.49
C THR A 202 -16.92 5.04 -4.28
N PHE A 203 -16.18 5.40 -3.23
CA PHE A 203 -16.03 4.56 -2.02
C PHE A 203 -17.17 4.73 -1.00
N SER A 204 -18.11 5.68 -1.20
CA SER A 204 -19.32 5.77 -0.36
C SER A 204 -20.27 4.60 -0.58
N GLU A 205 -20.11 3.87 -1.69
CA GLU A 205 -20.93 2.73 -2.05
C GLU A 205 -20.04 1.52 -2.38
N ASP A 206 -20.39 0.37 -1.83
CA ASP A 206 -19.77 -0.91 -2.20
C ASP A 206 -20.48 -1.49 -3.43
N LYS A 207 -19.87 -1.29 -4.60
CA LYS A 207 -20.38 -1.74 -5.90
C LYS A 207 -19.32 -2.53 -6.67
N PRO A 208 -18.89 -3.71 -6.17
CA PRO A 208 -17.88 -4.51 -6.85
C PRO A 208 -18.32 -4.88 -8.27
N LEU A 209 -17.33 -5.17 -9.14
CA LEU A 209 -17.63 -5.72 -10.47
C LEU A 209 -18.23 -7.12 -10.36
N ARG A 210 -19.15 -7.47 -11.24
CA ARG A 210 -19.88 -8.75 -11.23
C ARG A 210 -20.09 -9.27 -12.66
N GLY A 211 -20.08 -10.60 -12.79
CA GLY A 211 -20.45 -11.26 -14.03
C GLY A 211 -19.55 -10.90 -15.21
N GLU A 212 -20.11 -10.24 -16.23
CA GLU A 212 -19.44 -9.89 -17.48
C GLU A 212 -18.77 -8.49 -17.48
N GLU A 213 -18.72 -7.82 -16.34
CA GLU A 213 -18.12 -6.49 -16.19
C GLU A 213 -16.59 -6.49 -16.18
#